data_9ee7d3979dc0d9fd55cc04c4dc932a5f
#
_entry.id   9ee7d3979dc0d9fd55cc04c4dc932a5f
#
_cell.length_a   1.000
_cell.length_b   1.000
_cell.length_c   1.000
_cell.angle_alpha   90.00
_cell.angle_beta   90.00
_cell.angle_gamma   90.00
#
_symmetry.space_group_name_H-M   'P 1'
#
loop_
_entity.id
_entity.type
_entity.pdbx_description
1 polymer ?
#
loop_
_entity_poly.entity_id
_entity_poly.type
_entity_poly.pdbx_seq_one_letter_code
_entity_poly.pdbx_strand_id
1 'polypeptide(L)'
;MTQKTHRRRRIVLATVAIVAIATGVTLKACAPDKHPQYLSAPVSRGDLENAVLATGALQAFRQVDVGAQVSGQLKSLKVKLGDKVTKGQWLAEIDPVLSENALRQARASEESLRAQQQSTAAQLTQAELAFRRQQAMLPDDATSRESFEAARATLDVQRATLASLAAQIRSARIQIETAQANLGYTRIVAPIDGQVVAIVTQEGQTVIAQQQAPVILKLADLDTMTVKAQVSEADVIRVNAGQTAYFTILGEPDRRHYGKLRAIEPAPQNYAETQGALGGGAGGGAKPNSAVFYNALFEVPNPEHRLRISMTAQVNIVLGNARNALSIPAAALGDKRKDGTYAVRVLRADGSTETRNVRIGINNNVRVEVLAGLKDGERVVIGEASADDHAPLADAV
;
A
#
# COMPACT_ATOMS: atom_id res chain seq x y z
N MET A 1 69.95 6.20 -90.64
CA MET A 1 70.18 5.50 -89.33
C MET A 1 69.12 5.91 -88.29
N THR A 2 67.82 5.83 -88.52
CA THR A 2 66.81 6.35 -87.55
C THR A 2 65.62 5.39 -87.28
N GLN A 3 65.63 4.13 -87.69
CA GLN A 3 64.49 3.23 -87.45
C GLN A 3 64.67 2.20 -86.31
N LYS A 4 65.87 2.06 -85.69
CA LYS A 4 66.08 1.04 -84.63
C LYS A 4 65.75 1.52 -83.22
N THR A 5 65.63 2.84 -82.99
CA THR A 5 65.41 3.42 -81.62
C THR A 5 63.94 3.44 -81.24
N HIS A 6 62.99 3.56 -82.18
CA HIS A 6 61.54 3.54 -81.84
C HIS A 6 60.98 2.19 -81.45
N ARG A 7 61.60 1.07 -82.01
CA ARG A 7 61.13 -0.28 -81.66
C ARG A 7 61.55 -0.72 -80.25
N ARG A 8 62.74 -0.32 -79.81
CA ARG A 8 63.21 -0.60 -78.43
C ARG A 8 62.39 0.22 -77.39
N ARG A 9 61.99 1.48 -77.62
CA ARG A 9 61.14 2.28 -76.74
C ARG A 9 59.74 1.70 -76.60
N ARG A 10 59.15 1.12 -77.67
CA ARG A 10 57.85 0.50 -77.64
C ARG A 10 57.84 -0.82 -76.83
N ILE A 11 58.92 -1.58 -76.92
CA ILE A 11 59.07 -2.82 -76.12
C ILE A 11 59.27 -2.52 -74.63
N VAL A 12 60.05 -1.51 -74.32
CA VAL A 12 60.23 -1.06 -72.88
C VAL A 12 58.93 -0.50 -72.29
N LEU A 13 58.16 0.24 -73.07
CA LEU A 13 56.84 0.74 -72.61
C LEU A 13 55.84 -0.43 -72.46
N ALA A 14 55.85 -1.41 -73.32
CA ALA A 14 54.98 -2.58 -73.18
C ALA A 14 55.33 -3.46 -71.95
N THR A 15 56.64 -3.63 -71.68
CA THR A 15 57.07 -4.39 -70.49
C THR A 15 56.77 -3.66 -69.18
N VAL A 16 56.89 -2.35 -69.12
CA VAL A 16 56.54 -1.53 -68.00
C VAL A 16 55.01 -1.58 -67.74
N ALA A 17 54.21 -1.55 -68.81
CA ALA A 17 52.75 -1.66 -68.73
C ALA A 17 52.31 -3.05 -68.19
N ILE A 18 52.97 -4.14 -68.66
CA ILE A 18 52.68 -5.49 -68.19
C ILE A 18 53.08 -5.66 -66.73
N VAL A 19 54.23 -5.13 -66.34
CA VAL A 19 54.67 -5.16 -64.90
C VAL A 19 53.71 -4.33 -64.00
N ALA A 20 53.25 -3.17 -64.47
CA ALA A 20 52.30 -2.35 -63.72
C ALA A 20 50.91 -3.02 -63.60
N ILE A 21 50.47 -3.73 -64.63
CA ILE A 21 49.22 -4.50 -64.59
C ILE A 21 49.37 -5.73 -63.63
N ALA A 22 50.50 -6.43 -63.70
CA ALA A 22 50.79 -7.57 -62.85
C ALA A 22 50.89 -7.15 -61.36
N THR A 23 51.58 -6.03 -61.06
CA THR A 23 51.63 -5.47 -59.70
C THR A 23 50.27 -4.96 -59.23
N GLY A 24 49.44 -4.37 -60.08
CA GLY A 24 48.07 -3.96 -59.78
C GLY A 24 47.14 -5.14 -59.44
N VAL A 25 47.27 -6.25 -60.18
CA VAL A 25 46.50 -7.48 -59.96
C VAL A 25 46.97 -8.17 -58.65
N THR A 26 48.29 -8.23 -58.39
CA THR A 26 48.77 -8.84 -57.14
C THR A 26 48.46 -7.99 -55.90
N LEU A 27 48.47 -6.66 -56.00
CA LEU A 27 48.02 -5.77 -54.92
C LEU A 27 46.54 -5.89 -54.65
N LYS A 28 45.71 -6.12 -55.68
CA LYS A 28 44.26 -6.31 -55.53
C LYS A 28 43.89 -7.71 -55.00
N ALA A 29 44.71 -8.74 -55.30
CA ALA A 29 44.54 -10.09 -54.82
C ALA A 29 45.03 -10.28 -53.36
N CYS A 30 45.97 -9.39 -52.88
CA CYS A 30 46.43 -9.36 -51.48
C CYS A 30 45.77 -8.34 -50.59
N ALA A 31 44.71 -7.63 -51.08
CA ALA A 31 43.92 -6.78 -50.21
C ALA A 31 43.19 -7.70 -49.20
N PRO A 32 43.41 -7.57 -47.89
CA PRO A 32 42.68 -8.37 -46.92
C PRO A 32 41.20 -8.07 -47.10
N ASP A 33 40.40 -9.11 -47.34
CA ASP A 33 38.95 -9.02 -47.26
C ASP A 33 38.58 -8.42 -45.92
N LYS A 34 38.10 -7.19 -45.92
CA LYS A 34 37.57 -6.54 -44.71
C LYS A 34 36.28 -7.26 -44.35
N HIS A 35 36.39 -8.43 -43.71
CA HIS A 35 35.25 -9.05 -43.07
C HIS A 35 34.74 -8.08 -41.99
N PRO A 36 33.49 -7.70 -42.00
CA PRO A 36 32.92 -6.87 -40.95
C PRO A 36 33.15 -7.56 -39.60
N GLN A 37 33.80 -6.88 -38.67
CA GLN A 37 33.99 -7.43 -37.33
C GLN A 37 32.67 -7.37 -36.60
N TYR A 38 32.10 -8.55 -36.31
CA TYR A 38 30.83 -8.63 -35.58
C TYR A 38 31.11 -8.71 -34.08
N LEU A 39 30.45 -7.83 -33.32
CA LEU A 39 30.35 -8.00 -31.89
C LEU A 39 29.39 -9.13 -31.61
N SER A 40 29.84 -10.15 -30.88
CA SER A 40 29.04 -11.37 -30.69
C SER A 40 29.02 -11.79 -29.22
N ALA A 41 27.92 -12.40 -28.79
CA ALA A 41 27.78 -12.98 -27.47
C ALA A 41 27.49 -14.49 -27.57
N PRO A 42 27.95 -15.30 -26.59
CA PRO A 42 27.62 -16.72 -26.57
C PRO A 42 26.15 -16.91 -26.14
N VAL A 43 25.52 -17.89 -26.79
CA VAL A 43 24.26 -18.48 -26.30
C VAL A 43 24.60 -19.33 -25.08
N SER A 44 24.04 -19.03 -23.95
CA SER A 44 24.36 -19.70 -22.67
C SER A 44 23.11 -20.07 -21.90
N ARG A 45 23.21 -21.12 -21.10
CA ARG A 45 22.15 -21.50 -20.18
C ARG A 45 22.28 -20.75 -18.87
N GLY A 46 21.16 -20.32 -18.33
CA GLY A 46 21.09 -19.65 -17.05
C GLY A 46 19.67 -19.45 -16.59
N ASP A 47 19.53 -19.04 -15.35
CA ASP A 47 18.24 -18.67 -14.80
C ASP A 47 17.84 -17.28 -15.33
N LEU A 48 16.62 -17.18 -15.84
CA LEU A 48 16.05 -15.96 -16.37
C LEU A 48 14.79 -15.63 -15.62
N GLU A 49 14.75 -14.44 -15.04
CA GLU A 49 13.60 -13.90 -14.34
C GLU A 49 13.14 -12.62 -15.04
N ASN A 50 11.84 -12.54 -15.28
CA ASN A 50 11.17 -11.31 -15.69
C ASN A 50 10.37 -10.80 -14.50
N ALA A 51 10.72 -9.64 -14.00
CA ALA A 51 10.09 -9.02 -12.85
C ALA A 51 9.79 -7.55 -13.13
N VAL A 52 8.69 -7.07 -12.54
CA VAL A 52 8.40 -5.64 -12.46
C VAL A 52 9.13 -5.08 -11.26
N LEU A 53 9.94 -4.07 -11.49
CA LEU A 53 10.62 -3.32 -10.43
C LEU A 53 9.69 -2.22 -9.92
N ALA A 54 9.50 -2.17 -8.61
CA ALA A 54 8.69 -1.17 -7.93
C ALA A 54 9.39 -0.70 -6.66
N THR A 55 9.15 0.52 -6.25
CA THR A 55 9.52 1.00 -4.92
C THR A 55 8.32 0.88 -3.99
N GLY A 56 8.55 0.58 -2.73
CA GLY A 56 7.48 0.44 -1.76
C GLY A 56 7.88 0.93 -0.38
N ALA A 57 6.87 1.06 0.48
CA ALA A 57 7.05 1.33 1.90
C ALA A 57 6.45 0.21 2.73
N LEU A 58 7.14 -0.12 3.83
CA LEU A 58 6.64 -1.08 4.79
C LEU A 58 5.61 -0.40 5.70
N GLN A 59 4.48 -1.06 5.91
CA GLN A 59 3.44 -0.66 6.85
C GLN A 59 3.15 -1.81 7.81
N ALA A 60 2.66 -1.50 8.98
CA ALA A 60 2.15 -2.54 9.87
C ALA A 60 0.93 -3.22 9.23
N PHE A 61 0.72 -4.50 9.53
CA PHE A 61 -0.47 -5.24 9.08
C PHE A 61 -1.76 -4.57 9.55
N ARG A 62 -1.77 -4.14 10.81
CA ARG A 62 -2.85 -3.33 11.40
C ARG A 62 -2.23 -2.20 12.19
N GLN A 63 -2.75 -1.01 12.00
CA GLN A 63 -2.42 0.16 12.80
C GLN A 63 -3.71 0.81 13.23
N VAL A 64 -3.80 1.19 14.50
CA VAL A 64 -4.96 1.86 15.08
C VAL A 64 -4.48 3.06 15.87
N ASP A 65 -5.10 4.19 15.58
CA ASP A 65 -4.91 5.42 16.34
C ASP A 65 -5.87 5.38 17.55
N VAL A 66 -5.30 5.28 18.74
CA VAL A 66 -6.06 5.26 19.99
C VAL A 66 -6.28 6.69 20.44
N GLY A 67 -7.54 7.13 20.38
CA GLY A 67 -7.93 8.49 20.70
C GLY A 67 -8.74 8.60 21.99
N ALA A 68 -8.88 9.83 22.50
CA ALA A 68 -9.76 10.17 23.61
C ALA A 68 -11.19 10.42 23.12
N GLN A 69 -12.19 9.86 23.82
CA GLN A 69 -13.61 10.08 23.55
C GLN A 69 -14.22 11.16 24.46
N VAL A 70 -13.52 11.53 25.51
CA VAL A 70 -13.91 12.59 26.47
C VAL A 70 -12.80 13.62 26.58
N SER A 71 -13.19 14.88 26.85
CA SER A 71 -12.25 15.97 27.09
C SER A 71 -11.76 15.95 28.54
N GLY A 72 -10.49 16.29 28.75
CA GLY A 72 -9.88 16.37 30.06
C GLY A 72 -8.37 16.39 30.01
N GLN A 73 -7.72 16.50 31.15
CA GLN A 73 -6.27 16.39 31.25
C GLN A 73 -5.85 14.92 31.25
N LEU A 74 -4.83 14.55 30.49
CA LEU A 74 -4.21 13.22 30.54
C LEU A 74 -3.45 13.06 31.85
N LYS A 75 -4.03 12.34 32.81
CA LYS A 75 -3.52 12.21 34.17
C LYS A 75 -2.34 11.26 34.27
N SER A 76 -2.40 10.16 33.55
CA SER A 76 -1.32 9.16 33.53
C SER A 76 -1.28 8.36 32.25
N LEU A 77 -0.07 8.00 31.83
CA LEU A 77 0.20 7.08 30.74
C LEU A 77 0.85 5.81 31.31
N LYS A 78 0.19 4.66 31.15
CA LYS A 78 0.61 3.38 31.76
C LYS A 78 1.57 2.59 30.89
N VAL A 79 1.86 3.06 29.68
CA VAL A 79 2.68 2.39 28.69
C VAL A 79 3.74 3.34 28.13
N LYS A 80 4.83 2.79 27.65
CA LYS A 80 5.93 3.49 27.00
C LYS A 80 6.01 3.13 25.53
N LEU A 81 6.74 3.94 24.78
CA LEU A 81 7.06 3.63 23.39
C LEU A 81 7.79 2.29 23.30
N GLY A 82 7.29 1.41 22.43
CA GLY A 82 7.85 0.09 22.24
C GLY A 82 7.24 -1.02 23.10
N ASP A 83 6.38 -0.70 24.07
CA ASP A 83 5.73 -1.72 24.91
C ASP A 83 4.75 -2.57 24.09
N LYS A 84 4.74 -3.88 24.35
CA LYS A 84 3.72 -4.79 23.85
C LYS A 84 2.50 -4.72 24.74
N VAL A 85 1.32 -4.62 24.12
CA VAL A 85 0.03 -4.51 24.80
C VAL A 85 -0.95 -5.54 24.28
N THR A 86 -1.85 -5.98 25.15
CA THR A 86 -2.94 -6.89 24.77
C THR A 86 -4.26 -6.14 24.70
N LYS A 87 -5.18 -6.60 23.88
CA LYS A 87 -6.52 -6.03 23.76
C LYS A 87 -7.22 -5.91 25.12
N GLY A 88 -7.76 -4.73 25.41
CA GLY A 88 -8.39 -4.42 26.71
C GLY A 88 -7.42 -3.97 27.78
N GLN A 89 -6.11 -4.01 27.56
CA GLN A 89 -5.12 -3.51 28.52
C GLN A 89 -5.26 -1.99 28.70
N TRP A 90 -5.14 -1.53 29.92
CA TRP A 90 -5.21 -0.12 30.28
C TRP A 90 -3.94 0.62 29.85
N LEU A 91 -4.14 1.63 28.99
CA LEU A 91 -3.05 2.38 28.36
C LEU A 91 -2.85 3.76 28.99
N ALA A 92 -3.95 4.46 29.26
CA ALA A 92 -3.91 5.82 29.74
C ALA A 92 -5.17 6.18 30.52
N GLU A 93 -5.08 7.23 31.34
CA GLU A 93 -6.19 7.75 32.15
C GLU A 93 -6.32 9.26 31.97
N ILE A 94 -7.51 9.68 31.58
CA ILE A 94 -7.94 11.09 31.63
C ILE A 94 -8.49 11.39 33.03
N ASP A 95 -8.28 12.59 33.55
CA ASP A 95 -8.78 12.97 34.85
C ASP A 95 -10.30 12.71 34.98
N PRO A 96 -10.72 11.76 35.83
CA PRO A 96 -12.11 11.34 35.93
C PRO A 96 -13.00 12.26 36.75
N VAL A 97 -12.42 13.23 37.47
CA VAL A 97 -13.14 14.05 38.51
C VAL A 97 -14.40 14.68 37.93
N LEU A 98 -14.34 15.23 36.71
CA LEU A 98 -15.51 15.87 36.08
C LEU A 98 -16.60 14.85 35.77
N SER A 99 -16.22 13.70 35.20
CA SER A 99 -17.14 12.60 34.84
C SER A 99 -17.74 11.93 36.08
N GLU A 100 -16.95 11.77 37.15
CA GLU A 100 -17.44 11.25 38.44
C GLU A 100 -18.45 12.19 39.08
N ASN A 101 -18.21 13.51 39.01
CA ASN A 101 -19.16 14.51 39.49
C ASN A 101 -20.47 14.49 38.71
N ALA A 102 -20.40 14.38 37.37
CA ALA A 102 -21.57 14.25 36.52
C ALA A 102 -22.38 12.97 36.84
N LEU A 103 -21.71 11.84 37.07
CA LEU A 103 -22.37 10.60 37.50
C LEU A 103 -23.03 10.72 38.87
N ARG A 104 -22.35 11.36 39.85
CA ARG A 104 -22.93 11.63 41.17
C ARG A 104 -24.16 12.54 41.08
N GLN A 105 -24.12 13.56 40.28
CA GLN A 105 -25.24 14.47 40.03
C GLN A 105 -26.44 13.74 39.40
N ALA A 106 -26.21 12.91 38.40
CA ALA A 106 -27.26 12.12 37.75
C ALA A 106 -27.93 11.14 38.75
N ARG A 107 -27.14 10.48 39.60
CA ARG A 107 -27.65 9.59 40.64
C ARG A 107 -28.50 10.35 41.69
N ALA A 108 -28.04 11.50 42.16
CA ALA A 108 -28.79 12.34 43.10
C ALA A 108 -30.13 12.81 42.54
N SER A 109 -30.17 13.13 41.23
CA SER A 109 -31.41 13.48 40.50
C SER A 109 -32.41 12.31 40.46
N GLU A 110 -31.96 11.09 40.14
CA GLU A 110 -32.83 9.91 40.16
C GLU A 110 -33.36 9.63 41.57
N GLU A 111 -32.51 9.75 42.61
CA GLU A 111 -32.89 9.54 44.01
C GLU A 111 -33.98 10.53 44.45
N SER A 112 -33.84 11.80 44.06
CA SER A 112 -34.86 12.83 44.33
C SER A 112 -36.20 12.49 43.67
N LEU A 113 -36.19 12.04 42.42
CA LEU A 113 -37.41 11.61 41.70
C LEU A 113 -38.06 10.37 42.34
N ARG A 114 -37.25 9.43 42.84
CA ARG A 114 -37.75 8.28 43.59
C ARG A 114 -38.42 8.66 44.92
N ALA A 115 -37.83 9.60 45.67
CA ALA A 115 -38.44 10.13 46.89
C ALA A 115 -39.78 10.80 46.59
N GLN A 116 -39.86 11.57 45.48
CA GLN A 116 -41.10 12.18 45.05
C GLN A 116 -42.14 11.15 44.60
N GLN A 117 -41.71 10.10 43.89
CA GLN A 117 -42.59 8.97 43.53
C GLN A 117 -43.18 8.29 44.77
N GLN A 118 -42.37 8.05 45.79
CA GLN A 118 -42.82 7.46 47.06
C GLN A 118 -43.84 8.35 47.73
N SER A 119 -43.61 9.67 47.79
CA SER A 119 -44.59 10.63 48.35
C SER A 119 -45.90 10.61 47.56
N THR A 120 -45.83 10.64 46.23
CA THR A 120 -47.05 10.58 45.38
C THR A 120 -47.75 9.24 45.51
N ALA A 121 -47.04 8.13 45.69
CA ALA A 121 -47.64 6.80 45.92
C ALA A 121 -48.44 6.78 47.24
N ALA A 122 -47.97 7.44 48.28
CA ALA A 122 -48.74 7.60 49.54
C ALA A 122 -50.00 8.45 49.34
N GLN A 123 -49.90 9.54 48.54
CA GLN A 123 -51.05 10.37 48.16
C GLN A 123 -52.06 9.59 47.31
N LEU A 124 -51.58 8.73 46.38
CA LEU A 124 -52.45 7.83 45.59
C LEU A 124 -53.22 6.87 46.50
N THR A 125 -52.54 6.26 47.49
CA THR A 125 -53.21 5.37 48.46
C THR A 125 -54.29 6.11 49.23
N GLN A 126 -54.03 7.34 49.67
CA GLN A 126 -55.04 8.20 50.33
C GLN A 126 -56.25 8.47 49.39
N ALA A 127 -56.00 8.83 48.15
CA ALA A 127 -57.03 9.11 47.14
C ALA A 127 -57.85 7.85 46.82
N GLU A 128 -57.22 6.67 46.74
CA GLU A 128 -57.90 5.39 46.58
C GLU A 128 -58.85 5.08 47.74
N LEU A 129 -58.41 5.25 48.96
CA LEU A 129 -59.21 5.03 50.14
C LEU A 129 -60.40 6.05 50.19
N ALA A 130 -60.19 7.30 49.85
CA ALA A 130 -61.25 8.32 49.73
C ALA A 130 -62.29 7.96 48.65
N PHE A 131 -61.84 7.56 47.47
CA PHE A 131 -62.72 7.13 46.37
C PHE A 131 -63.53 5.90 46.75
N ARG A 132 -62.92 4.86 47.34
CA ARG A 132 -63.62 3.67 47.84
C ARG A 132 -64.69 3.99 48.85
N ARG A 133 -64.45 4.94 49.80
CA ARG A 133 -65.47 5.39 50.74
C ARG A 133 -66.66 6.06 50.04
N GLN A 134 -66.43 6.96 49.10
CA GLN A 134 -67.48 7.62 48.33
C GLN A 134 -68.27 6.59 47.45
N GLN A 135 -67.58 5.63 46.90
CA GLN A 135 -68.19 4.56 46.12
C GLN A 135 -69.13 3.68 46.96
N ALA A 136 -68.76 3.37 48.20
CA ALA A 136 -69.56 2.57 49.11
C ALA A 136 -70.78 3.34 49.64
N MET A 137 -70.71 4.67 49.75
CA MET A 137 -71.84 5.50 50.23
C MET A 137 -72.85 5.91 49.13
N LEU A 138 -72.46 5.75 47.85
CA LEU A 138 -73.30 6.18 46.70
C LEU A 138 -74.61 5.40 46.58
N PRO A 139 -74.68 4.04 46.77
CA PRO A 139 -75.90 3.29 46.69
C PRO A 139 -76.93 3.63 47.75
N ASP A 140 -76.51 4.14 48.92
CA ASP A 140 -77.32 4.47 50.06
C ASP A 140 -77.72 5.97 50.09
N ASP A 141 -77.49 6.71 49.00
CA ASP A 141 -77.70 8.18 48.91
C ASP A 141 -76.99 8.96 49.98
N ALA A 142 -75.97 8.38 50.64
CA ALA A 142 -75.24 8.98 51.75
C ALA A 142 -74.12 9.91 51.25
N THR A 143 -73.97 10.13 49.95
CA THR A 143 -72.99 11.06 49.31
C THR A 143 -73.62 11.70 48.06
N SER A 144 -73.14 12.91 47.69
CA SER A 144 -73.53 13.53 46.43
C SER A 144 -72.76 12.95 45.25
N ARG A 145 -73.36 12.97 44.03
CA ARG A 145 -72.66 12.62 42.77
C ARG A 145 -71.46 13.49 42.54
N GLU A 146 -71.52 14.78 42.86
CA GLU A 146 -70.38 15.70 42.75
C GLU A 146 -69.20 15.26 43.63
N SER A 147 -69.43 14.86 44.90
CA SER A 147 -68.41 14.35 45.80
C SER A 147 -67.76 13.05 45.28
N PHE A 148 -68.54 12.15 44.69
CA PHE A 148 -68.03 10.93 44.06
C PHE A 148 -67.14 11.24 42.83
N GLU A 149 -67.62 12.12 41.91
CA GLU A 149 -66.89 12.53 40.73
C GLU A 149 -65.58 13.27 41.09
N ALA A 150 -65.60 14.14 42.11
CA ALA A 150 -64.40 14.82 42.61
C ALA A 150 -63.38 13.83 43.18
N ALA A 151 -63.82 12.82 43.95
CA ALA A 151 -62.90 11.80 44.47
C ALA A 151 -62.29 10.94 43.34
N ARG A 152 -63.10 10.62 42.32
CA ARG A 152 -62.61 9.90 41.11
C ARG A 152 -61.59 10.74 40.34
N ALA A 153 -61.88 11.99 40.06
CA ALA A 153 -60.95 12.89 39.39
C ALA A 153 -59.63 13.03 40.13
N THR A 154 -59.69 13.14 41.47
CA THR A 154 -58.47 13.19 42.30
C THR A 154 -57.64 11.90 42.19
N LEU A 155 -58.29 10.73 42.23
CA LEU A 155 -57.65 9.44 42.04
C LEU A 155 -56.96 9.34 40.65
N ASP A 156 -57.68 9.72 39.60
CA ASP A 156 -57.15 9.69 38.23
C ASP A 156 -55.96 10.63 38.03
N VAL A 157 -56.00 11.85 38.66
CA VAL A 157 -54.89 12.81 38.66
C VAL A 157 -53.64 12.20 39.38
N GLN A 158 -53.82 11.55 40.54
CA GLN A 158 -52.70 10.94 41.27
C GLN A 158 -52.08 9.77 40.47
N ARG A 159 -52.90 8.95 39.80
CA ARG A 159 -52.41 7.90 38.90
C ARG A 159 -51.62 8.46 37.74
N ALA A 160 -52.11 9.50 37.10
CA ALA A 160 -51.41 10.15 35.99
C ALA A 160 -50.07 10.77 36.47
N THR A 161 -50.06 11.40 37.63
CA THR A 161 -48.83 11.95 38.21
C THR A 161 -47.80 10.87 38.52
N LEU A 162 -48.21 9.72 39.09
CA LEU A 162 -47.32 8.60 39.35
C LEU A 162 -46.73 8.04 38.06
N ALA A 163 -47.56 7.92 36.99
CA ALA A 163 -47.12 7.46 35.67
C ALA A 163 -46.08 8.44 35.06
N SER A 164 -46.31 9.75 35.21
CA SER A 164 -45.39 10.79 34.79
C SER A 164 -44.02 10.70 35.51
N LEU A 165 -44.07 10.55 36.86
CA LEU A 165 -42.84 10.36 37.66
C LEU A 165 -42.08 9.08 37.25
N ALA A 166 -42.81 7.99 36.95
CA ALA A 166 -42.17 6.77 36.46
C ALA A 166 -41.45 6.99 35.12
N ALA A 167 -42.01 7.84 34.24
CA ALA A 167 -41.35 8.21 32.97
C ALA A 167 -40.11 9.11 33.24
N GLN A 168 -40.19 10.04 34.16
CA GLN A 168 -39.05 10.90 34.55
C GLN A 168 -37.89 10.07 35.16
N ILE A 169 -38.21 9.08 36.01
CA ILE A 169 -37.20 8.15 36.57
C ILE A 169 -36.53 7.36 35.45
N ARG A 170 -37.28 6.89 34.44
CA ARG A 170 -36.64 6.23 33.28
C ARG A 170 -35.69 7.15 32.54
N SER A 171 -36.07 8.40 32.32
CA SER A 171 -35.18 9.42 31.74
C SER A 171 -33.92 9.66 32.57
N ALA A 172 -34.07 9.80 33.91
CA ALA A 172 -32.92 9.97 34.81
C ALA A 172 -31.96 8.75 34.79
N ARG A 173 -32.49 7.53 34.63
CA ARG A 173 -31.65 6.33 34.48
C ARG A 173 -30.80 6.38 33.20
N ILE A 174 -31.38 6.82 32.09
CA ILE A 174 -30.63 7.01 30.84
C ILE A 174 -29.50 8.03 31.05
N GLN A 175 -29.76 9.09 31.80
CA GLN A 175 -28.73 10.08 32.17
C GLN A 175 -27.58 9.45 32.99
N ILE A 176 -27.92 8.57 33.96
CA ILE A 176 -26.92 7.82 34.74
C ILE A 176 -26.09 6.91 33.81
N GLU A 177 -26.71 6.17 32.90
CA GLU A 177 -26.03 5.31 31.97
C GLU A 177 -25.08 6.12 31.07
N THR A 178 -25.53 7.27 30.57
CA THR A 178 -24.69 8.19 29.80
C THR A 178 -23.50 8.71 30.59
N ALA A 179 -23.71 9.16 31.82
CA ALA A 179 -22.64 9.64 32.69
C ALA A 179 -21.64 8.51 33.04
N GLN A 180 -22.15 7.30 33.24
CA GLN A 180 -21.32 6.11 33.49
C GLN A 180 -20.49 5.70 32.29
N ALA A 181 -21.04 5.77 31.09
CA ALA A 181 -20.29 5.55 29.86
C ALA A 181 -19.16 6.58 29.68
N ASN A 182 -19.47 7.87 29.92
CA ASN A 182 -18.48 8.94 29.86
C ASN A 182 -17.36 8.75 30.91
N LEU A 183 -17.68 8.26 32.10
CA LEU A 183 -16.68 7.89 33.09
C LEU A 183 -15.85 6.69 32.60
N GLY A 184 -16.46 5.72 31.91
CA GLY A 184 -15.76 4.61 31.28
C GLY A 184 -14.74 5.06 30.24
N TYR A 185 -15.07 6.08 29.45
CA TYR A 185 -14.21 6.66 28.43
C TYR A 185 -13.01 7.45 28.97
N THR A 186 -12.96 7.77 30.26
CA THR A 186 -11.75 8.33 30.90
C THR A 186 -10.63 7.31 30.99
N ARG A 187 -10.94 6.01 30.93
CA ARG A 187 -9.97 4.93 30.89
C ARG A 187 -9.76 4.48 29.47
N ILE A 188 -8.59 4.78 28.94
CA ILE A 188 -8.22 4.44 27.55
C ILE A 188 -7.60 3.05 27.54
N VAL A 189 -8.20 2.14 26.77
CA VAL A 189 -7.77 0.73 26.66
C VAL A 189 -7.37 0.39 25.24
N ALA A 190 -6.52 -0.62 25.07
CA ALA A 190 -6.07 -1.12 23.78
C ALA A 190 -7.23 -1.78 23.00
N PRO A 191 -7.54 -1.34 21.77
CA PRO A 191 -8.56 -1.96 20.92
C PRO A 191 -8.09 -3.26 20.27
N ILE A 192 -6.77 -3.42 20.10
CA ILE A 192 -6.12 -4.58 19.46
C ILE A 192 -4.89 -5.00 20.28
N ASP A 193 -4.44 -6.24 20.02
CA ASP A 193 -3.10 -6.67 20.43
C ASP A 193 -2.06 -6.00 19.51
N GLY A 194 -0.90 -5.64 20.06
CA GLY A 194 0.16 -5.01 19.27
C GLY A 194 1.21 -4.30 20.11
N GLN A 195 1.94 -3.42 19.49
CA GLN A 195 3.02 -2.63 20.10
C GLN A 195 2.74 -1.13 19.98
N VAL A 196 3.13 -0.36 21.00
CA VAL A 196 3.05 1.11 20.98
C VAL A 196 4.11 1.66 20.04
N VAL A 197 3.69 2.19 18.89
CA VAL A 197 4.61 2.70 17.85
C VAL A 197 4.80 4.21 17.90
N ALA A 198 3.86 4.93 18.51
CA ALA A 198 4.00 6.36 18.74
C ALA A 198 3.15 6.81 19.93
N ILE A 199 3.65 7.76 20.70
CA ILE A 199 2.92 8.50 21.74
C ILE A 199 2.79 9.94 21.23
N VAL A 200 1.54 10.37 21.00
CA VAL A 200 1.24 11.68 20.43
C VAL A 200 0.97 12.70 21.52
N THR A 201 0.28 12.28 22.60
CA THR A 201 -0.12 13.15 23.71
C THR A 201 0.65 12.75 24.97
N GLN A 202 1.22 13.72 25.66
CA GLN A 202 2.02 13.52 26.88
C GLN A 202 1.17 13.66 28.14
N GLU A 203 1.64 13.08 29.25
CA GLU A 203 1.04 13.29 30.57
C GLU A 203 0.98 14.78 30.91
N GLY A 204 -0.13 15.22 31.55
CA GLY A 204 -0.37 16.60 31.88
C GLY A 204 -1.01 17.45 30.78
N GLN A 205 -1.01 16.97 29.53
CA GLN A 205 -1.61 17.67 28.39
C GLN A 205 -3.14 17.56 28.43
N THR A 206 -3.83 18.67 28.17
CA THR A 206 -5.30 18.70 28.04
C THR A 206 -5.71 18.33 26.61
N VAL A 207 -6.64 17.39 26.49
CA VAL A 207 -7.23 16.95 25.22
C VAL A 207 -8.69 17.44 25.14
N ILE A 208 -9.09 17.85 23.93
CA ILE A 208 -10.44 18.35 23.62
C ILE A 208 -11.06 17.46 22.56
N ALA A 209 -12.05 16.65 22.94
CA ALA A 209 -12.68 15.65 22.09
C ALA A 209 -13.92 16.14 21.33
N GLN A 210 -14.31 17.43 21.45
CA GLN A 210 -15.58 17.94 20.93
C GLN A 210 -15.61 18.12 19.40
N GLN A 211 -14.47 18.40 18.74
CA GLN A 211 -14.42 18.65 17.31
C GLN A 211 -13.79 17.49 16.53
N GLN A 212 -12.72 16.92 17.07
CA GLN A 212 -12.01 15.78 16.50
C GLN A 212 -11.42 14.97 17.66
N ALA A 213 -11.56 13.64 17.59
CA ALA A 213 -10.98 12.76 18.60
C ALA A 213 -9.44 12.91 18.61
N PRO A 214 -8.84 13.50 19.67
CA PRO A 214 -7.40 13.66 19.73
C PRO A 214 -6.74 12.29 19.91
N VAL A 215 -5.71 12.04 19.11
CA VAL A 215 -4.94 10.79 19.17
C VAL A 215 -4.01 10.86 20.40
N ILE A 216 -4.09 9.85 21.26
CA ILE A 216 -3.21 9.74 22.44
C ILE A 216 -1.95 8.94 22.06
N LEU A 217 -2.13 7.78 21.45
CA LEU A 217 -1.03 6.93 21.01
C LEU A 217 -1.45 6.10 19.79
N LYS A 218 -0.45 5.52 19.11
CA LYS A 218 -0.67 4.64 17.98
C LYS A 218 -0.21 3.24 18.33
N LEU A 219 -1.09 2.27 18.08
CA LEU A 219 -0.80 0.83 18.22
C LEU A 219 -0.65 0.22 16.83
N ALA A 220 0.28 -0.71 16.71
CA ALA A 220 0.49 -1.45 15.48
C ALA A 220 0.82 -2.91 15.76
N ASP A 221 0.30 -3.79 14.91
CA ASP A 221 0.73 -5.19 14.82
C ASP A 221 1.97 -5.24 13.92
N LEU A 222 3.12 -5.59 14.51
CA LEU A 222 4.41 -5.65 13.82
C LEU A 222 4.87 -7.10 13.56
N ASP A 223 4.12 -8.11 13.96
CA ASP A 223 4.47 -9.52 13.72
C ASP A 223 4.38 -9.86 12.22
N THR A 224 3.49 -9.18 11.52
CA THR A 224 3.37 -9.22 10.07
C THR A 224 3.48 -7.79 9.51
N MET A 225 4.27 -7.63 8.46
CA MET A 225 4.38 -6.35 7.76
C MET A 225 3.69 -6.42 6.41
N THR A 226 3.01 -5.36 6.04
CA THR A 226 2.44 -5.15 4.71
C THR A 226 3.39 -4.28 3.90
N VAL A 227 3.83 -4.78 2.77
CA VAL A 227 4.59 -3.98 1.79
C VAL A 227 3.61 -3.38 0.81
N LYS A 228 3.63 -2.05 0.71
CA LYS A 228 2.84 -1.28 -0.24
C LYS A 228 3.76 -0.81 -1.37
N ALA A 229 3.78 -1.58 -2.46
CA ALA A 229 4.65 -1.34 -3.61
C ALA A 229 3.92 -0.48 -4.66
N GLN A 230 4.59 0.55 -5.15
CA GLN A 230 4.08 1.48 -6.17
C GLN A 230 4.45 0.95 -7.56
N VAL A 231 3.49 0.38 -8.25
CA VAL A 231 3.62 -0.17 -9.60
C VAL A 231 3.14 0.88 -10.61
N SER A 232 3.90 1.08 -11.69
CA SER A 232 3.53 2.02 -12.74
C SER A 232 2.26 1.56 -13.48
N GLU A 233 1.51 2.50 -14.05
CA GLU A 233 0.34 2.22 -14.89
C GLU A 233 0.68 1.29 -16.07
N ALA A 234 1.88 1.44 -16.66
CA ALA A 234 2.33 0.61 -17.77
C ALA A 234 2.54 -0.87 -17.39
N ASP A 235 2.87 -1.14 -16.12
CA ASP A 235 3.20 -2.47 -15.63
C ASP A 235 2.05 -3.15 -14.90
N VAL A 236 1.12 -2.38 -14.32
CA VAL A 236 0.04 -2.91 -13.47
C VAL A 236 -0.84 -3.94 -14.18
N ILE A 237 -1.04 -3.79 -15.51
CA ILE A 237 -1.85 -4.71 -16.32
C ILE A 237 -1.24 -6.13 -16.34
N ARG A 238 0.08 -6.25 -16.17
CA ARG A 238 0.82 -7.52 -16.18
C ARG A 238 0.92 -8.17 -14.80
N VAL A 239 0.58 -7.42 -13.75
CA VAL A 239 0.67 -7.87 -12.36
C VAL A 239 -0.67 -8.45 -11.93
N ASN A 240 -0.66 -9.62 -11.29
CA ASN A 240 -1.86 -10.31 -10.83
C ASN A 240 -1.71 -10.78 -9.39
N ALA A 241 -2.82 -10.85 -8.67
CA ALA A 241 -2.84 -11.41 -7.33
C ALA A 241 -2.35 -12.86 -7.33
N GLY A 242 -1.63 -13.27 -6.27
CA GLY A 242 -1.05 -14.60 -6.14
C GLY A 242 0.37 -14.74 -6.71
N GLN A 243 0.86 -13.78 -7.49
CA GLN A 243 2.24 -13.77 -7.97
C GLN A 243 3.24 -13.68 -6.81
N THR A 244 4.40 -14.31 -7.00
CA THR A 244 5.51 -14.20 -6.04
C THR A 244 6.15 -12.82 -6.17
N ALA A 245 6.31 -12.14 -5.04
CA ALA A 245 7.08 -10.91 -4.96
C ALA A 245 8.18 -11.08 -3.91
N TYR A 246 9.29 -10.42 -4.11
CA TYR A 246 10.31 -10.29 -3.09
C TYR A 246 10.79 -8.85 -3.01
N PHE A 247 11.30 -8.47 -1.87
CA PHE A 247 11.90 -7.16 -1.70
C PHE A 247 13.20 -7.23 -0.92
N THR A 248 13.98 -6.20 -1.08
CA THR A 248 15.15 -5.90 -0.27
C THR A 248 14.97 -4.53 0.38
N ILE A 249 15.55 -4.33 1.55
CA ILE A 249 15.60 -3.03 2.22
C ILE A 249 16.97 -2.39 2.01
N LEU A 250 17.03 -1.07 2.01
CA LEU A 250 18.29 -0.33 1.79
C LEU A 250 19.41 -0.73 2.77
N GLY A 251 19.04 -1.11 4.00
CA GLY A 251 20.01 -1.55 5.00
C GLY A 251 20.54 -2.98 4.84
N GLU A 252 19.85 -3.82 4.06
CA GLU A 252 20.19 -5.23 3.79
C GLU A 252 19.91 -5.57 2.32
N PRO A 253 20.69 -5.10 1.36
CA PRO A 253 20.43 -5.28 -0.07
C PRO A 253 20.55 -6.74 -0.52
N ASP A 254 21.33 -7.55 0.18
CA ASP A 254 21.58 -8.95 -0.16
C ASP A 254 20.50 -9.90 0.41
N ARG A 255 19.70 -9.45 1.37
CA ARG A 255 18.65 -10.26 2.01
C ARG A 255 17.32 -10.05 1.33
N ARG A 256 16.83 -11.09 0.65
CA ARG A 256 15.52 -11.09 -0.01
C ARG A 256 14.45 -11.59 0.95
N HIS A 257 13.39 -10.80 1.08
CA HIS A 257 12.18 -11.15 1.80
C HIS A 257 11.09 -11.53 0.79
N TYR A 258 10.57 -12.74 0.88
CA TYR A 258 9.60 -13.26 -0.07
C TYR A 258 8.18 -13.16 0.48
N GLY A 259 7.25 -12.81 -0.40
CA GLY A 259 5.82 -12.78 -0.12
C GLY A 259 5.00 -13.12 -1.35
N LYS A 260 3.69 -13.26 -1.17
CA LYS A 260 2.75 -13.41 -2.28
C LYS A 260 1.88 -12.16 -2.37
N LEU A 261 1.72 -11.67 -3.58
CA LEU A 261 0.86 -10.53 -3.86
C LEU A 261 -0.58 -10.87 -3.46
N ARG A 262 -1.11 -10.12 -2.49
CA ARG A 262 -2.49 -10.30 -2.00
C ARG A 262 -3.49 -9.63 -2.93
N ALA A 263 -3.25 -8.37 -3.26
CA ALA A 263 -4.14 -7.56 -4.05
C ALA A 263 -3.42 -6.37 -4.66
N ILE A 264 -4.02 -5.82 -5.70
CA ILE A 264 -3.66 -4.51 -6.28
C ILE A 264 -4.82 -3.58 -5.96
N GLU A 265 -4.53 -2.39 -5.44
CA GLU A 265 -5.57 -1.39 -5.21
C GLU A 265 -6.19 -0.97 -6.55
N PRO A 266 -7.53 -0.97 -6.68
CA PRO A 266 -8.20 -0.68 -7.96
C PRO A 266 -8.11 0.80 -8.37
N ALA A 267 -7.76 1.68 -7.43
CA ALA A 267 -7.61 3.11 -7.66
C ALA A 267 -6.15 3.55 -7.50
N PRO A 268 -5.69 4.54 -8.25
CA PRO A 268 -4.35 5.09 -8.10
C PRO A 268 -4.19 5.80 -6.75
N GLN A 269 -2.95 5.95 -6.30
CA GLN A 269 -2.61 6.46 -4.97
C GLN A 269 -3.24 7.84 -4.67
N ASN A 270 -3.36 8.71 -5.64
CA ASN A 270 -3.87 10.10 -5.49
C ASN A 270 -5.40 10.23 -5.75
N TYR A 271 -6.10 9.10 -5.94
CA TYR A 271 -7.54 9.15 -6.27
C TYR A 271 -8.39 9.87 -5.21
N ALA A 272 -8.12 9.63 -3.92
CA ALA A 272 -8.82 10.26 -2.81
C ALA A 272 -8.53 11.77 -2.70
N GLU A 273 -7.30 12.20 -3.01
CA GLU A 273 -6.90 13.60 -2.98
C GLU A 273 -7.53 14.40 -4.12
N THR A 274 -7.69 13.76 -5.29
CA THR A 274 -8.28 14.40 -6.48
C THR A 274 -9.78 14.67 -6.30
N GLN A 275 -10.50 13.84 -5.57
CA GLN A 275 -11.93 14.06 -5.28
C GLN A 275 -12.17 15.13 -4.20
N GLY A 276 -11.28 15.30 -3.24
CA GLY A 276 -11.35 16.36 -2.24
C GLY A 276 -11.19 17.78 -2.82
N ALA A 277 -10.49 17.91 -3.93
CA ALA A 277 -10.27 19.19 -4.64
C ALA A 277 -11.48 19.66 -5.45
N LEU A 278 -12.46 18.81 -5.77
CA LEU A 278 -13.70 19.21 -6.49
C LEU A 278 -14.76 19.87 -5.57
N GLY A 279 -14.57 19.85 -4.24
CA GLY A 279 -15.57 20.31 -3.26
C GLY A 279 -15.31 21.66 -2.59
N GLY A 280 -14.24 22.37 -2.85
CA GLY A 280 -14.00 23.63 -2.15
C GLY A 280 -12.75 24.40 -2.55
N GLY A 281 -12.91 25.46 -3.34
CA GLY A 281 -12.00 26.59 -3.37
C GLY A 281 -10.80 26.48 -4.34
N ALA A 282 -10.77 27.40 -5.28
CA ALA A 282 -9.66 27.65 -6.22
C ALA A 282 -8.29 27.69 -5.52
N GLY A 283 -7.36 26.78 -5.92
CA GLY A 283 -5.97 26.96 -5.54
C GLY A 283 -5.04 25.76 -5.56
N GLY A 284 -5.49 24.55 -5.89
CA GLY A 284 -4.62 23.38 -5.96
C GLY A 284 -4.78 22.61 -7.25
N GLY A 285 -4.30 23.17 -8.38
CA GLY A 285 -4.27 22.46 -9.65
C GLY A 285 -3.45 21.18 -9.50
N ALA A 286 -4.09 20.03 -9.64
CA ALA A 286 -3.40 18.78 -9.90
C ALA A 286 -2.49 19.03 -11.11
N LYS A 287 -1.18 18.89 -10.92
CA LYS A 287 -0.22 19.03 -12.01
C LYS A 287 -0.60 17.95 -13.03
N PRO A 288 -0.94 18.33 -14.29
CA PRO A 288 -1.44 17.38 -15.28
C PRO A 288 -0.40 16.36 -15.76
N ASN A 289 0.73 16.22 -15.10
CA ASN A 289 1.85 15.38 -15.53
C ASN A 289 2.47 14.55 -14.38
N SER A 290 1.71 14.23 -13.33
CA SER A 290 2.22 13.28 -12.32
C SER A 290 2.03 11.85 -12.83
N ALA A 291 3.09 11.05 -12.79
CA ALA A 291 3.03 9.63 -13.11
C ALA A 291 1.99 8.93 -12.20
N VAL A 292 1.17 8.08 -12.82
CA VAL A 292 0.13 7.33 -12.12
C VAL A 292 0.72 6.02 -11.60
N PHE A 293 0.56 5.79 -10.29
CA PHE A 293 1.00 4.56 -9.63
C PHE A 293 -0.17 3.86 -8.95
N TYR A 294 -0.16 2.54 -9.02
CA TYR A 294 -1.10 1.66 -8.31
C TYR A 294 -0.37 0.93 -7.19
N ASN A 295 -1.04 0.73 -6.07
CA ASN A 295 -0.44 0.05 -4.95
C ASN A 295 -0.68 -1.46 -5.04
N ALA A 296 0.40 -2.21 -5.09
CA ALA A 296 0.43 -3.65 -4.96
C ALA A 296 0.77 -4.01 -3.51
N LEU A 297 -0.09 -4.81 -2.88
CA LEU A 297 -0.02 -5.15 -1.46
C LEU A 297 0.39 -6.61 -1.28
N PHE A 298 1.39 -6.87 -0.46
CA PHE A 298 1.76 -8.21 -0.04
C PHE A 298 2.25 -8.24 1.41
N GLU A 299 2.09 -9.38 2.06
CA GLU A 299 2.37 -9.56 3.47
C GLU A 299 3.64 -10.38 3.65
N VAL A 300 4.43 -10.01 4.65
CA VAL A 300 5.67 -10.69 5.00
C VAL A 300 5.75 -10.84 6.51
N PRO A 301 6.05 -12.05 7.03
CA PRO A 301 6.24 -12.26 8.46
C PRO A 301 7.50 -11.53 8.95
N ASN A 302 7.42 -10.98 10.16
CA ASN A 302 8.49 -10.23 10.80
C ASN A 302 8.80 -10.75 12.21
N PRO A 303 9.17 -12.02 12.37
CA PRO A 303 9.34 -12.65 13.69
C PRO A 303 10.48 -12.02 14.51
N GLU A 304 11.49 -11.47 13.86
CA GLU A 304 12.64 -10.82 14.50
C GLU A 304 12.39 -9.33 14.78
N HIS A 305 11.24 -8.75 14.38
CA HIS A 305 10.89 -7.33 14.48
C HIS A 305 11.96 -6.38 13.90
N ARG A 306 12.75 -6.86 12.92
CA ARG A 306 13.77 -6.06 12.24
C ARG A 306 13.18 -5.10 11.21
N LEU A 307 12.09 -5.51 10.58
CA LEU A 307 11.35 -4.66 9.66
C LEU A 307 10.53 -3.64 10.45
N ARG A 308 10.70 -2.37 10.13
CA ARG A 308 10.01 -1.26 10.80
C ARG A 308 9.07 -0.53 9.84
N ILE A 309 8.08 0.13 10.41
CA ILE A 309 7.14 0.97 9.67
C ILE A 309 7.91 2.08 8.93
N SER A 310 7.46 2.40 7.72
CA SER A 310 8.03 3.42 6.82
C SER A 310 9.42 3.11 6.26
N MET A 311 9.96 1.90 6.47
CA MET A 311 11.16 1.50 5.73
C MET A 311 10.88 1.43 4.24
N THR A 312 11.82 1.92 3.44
CA THR A 312 11.75 1.83 1.98
C THR A 312 12.19 0.44 1.52
N ALA A 313 11.40 -0.16 0.66
CA ALA A 313 11.65 -1.45 0.04
C ALA A 313 11.84 -1.30 -1.47
N GLN A 314 12.82 -2.01 -2.01
CA GLN A 314 12.94 -2.24 -3.45
C GLN A 314 12.27 -3.57 -3.76
N VAL A 315 11.16 -3.52 -4.49
CA VAL A 315 10.26 -4.65 -4.71
C VAL A 315 10.42 -5.17 -6.12
N ASN A 316 10.52 -6.50 -6.25
CA ASN A 316 10.50 -7.21 -7.51
C ASN A 316 9.28 -8.13 -7.54
N ILE A 317 8.35 -7.88 -8.46
CA ILE A 317 7.16 -8.72 -8.67
C ILE A 317 7.44 -9.63 -9.84
N VAL A 318 7.53 -10.94 -9.59
CA VAL A 318 7.93 -11.93 -10.58
C VAL A 318 6.76 -12.21 -11.51
N LEU A 319 6.93 -11.85 -12.80
CA LEU A 319 5.96 -12.14 -13.85
C LEU A 319 6.15 -13.55 -14.42
N GLY A 320 7.39 -14.03 -14.45
CA GLY A 320 7.74 -15.35 -14.93
C GLY A 320 9.22 -15.65 -14.67
N ASN A 321 9.53 -16.92 -14.50
CA ASN A 321 10.89 -17.40 -14.34
C ASN A 321 11.11 -18.66 -15.21
N ALA A 322 12.31 -18.77 -15.76
CA ALA A 322 12.76 -19.97 -16.44
C ALA A 322 14.12 -20.39 -15.85
N ARG A 323 14.21 -21.62 -15.35
CA ARG A 323 15.46 -22.16 -14.80
C ARG A 323 16.25 -22.89 -15.87
N ASN A 324 17.57 -22.70 -15.87
CA ASN A 324 18.47 -23.33 -16.83
C ASN A 324 18.03 -23.13 -18.30
N ALA A 325 17.43 -21.98 -18.60
CA ALA A 325 16.92 -21.64 -19.92
C ALA A 325 18.05 -21.19 -20.84
N LEU A 326 17.98 -21.60 -22.12
CA LEU A 326 18.88 -21.11 -23.15
C LEU A 326 18.55 -19.64 -23.41
N SER A 327 19.52 -18.75 -23.32
CA SER A 327 19.29 -17.30 -23.40
C SER A 327 20.34 -16.59 -24.22
N ILE A 328 19.91 -15.48 -24.84
CA ILE A 328 20.75 -14.57 -25.61
C ILE A 328 20.54 -13.13 -25.12
N PRO A 329 21.48 -12.21 -25.31
CA PRO A 329 21.24 -10.80 -25.08
C PRO A 329 20.08 -10.27 -25.94
N ALA A 330 19.23 -9.42 -25.38
CA ALA A 330 18.09 -8.83 -26.09
C ALA A 330 18.52 -8.04 -27.34
N ALA A 331 19.71 -7.44 -27.33
CA ALA A 331 20.30 -6.73 -28.47
C ALA A 331 20.57 -7.62 -29.69
N ALA A 332 20.61 -8.95 -29.53
CA ALA A 332 20.78 -9.88 -30.65
C ALA A 332 19.49 -10.15 -31.44
N LEU A 333 18.32 -9.72 -30.91
CA LEU A 333 17.03 -9.89 -31.57
C LEU A 333 16.89 -8.86 -32.69
N GLY A 334 16.62 -9.35 -33.88
CA GLY A 334 16.19 -8.55 -35.02
C GLY A 334 14.66 -8.42 -35.08
N ASP A 335 14.15 -8.15 -36.27
CA ASP A 335 12.73 -7.86 -36.47
C ASP A 335 11.82 -9.06 -36.16
N LYS A 336 10.67 -8.77 -35.60
CA LYS A 336 9.60 -9.73 -35.37
C LYS A 336 8.90 -10.05 -36.69
N ARG A 337 8.82 -11.32 -37.03
CA ARG A 337 8.14 -11.81 -38.21
C ARG A 337 6.64 -12.02 -37.99
N LYS A 338 5.89 -12.19 -39.08
CA LYS A 338 4.42 -12.40 -39.05
C LYS A 338 4.02 -13.71 -38.36
N ASP A 339 4.91 -14.70 -38.33
CA ASP A 339 4.74 -16.01 -37.67
C ASP A 339 5.06 -15.96 -36.14
N GLY A 340 5.40 -14.79 -35.59
CA GLY A 340 5.74 -14.61 -34.19
C GLY A 340 7.19 -14.98 -33.85
N THR A 341 8.00 -15.40 -34.79
CA THR A 341 9.45 -15.66 -34.62
C THR A 341 10.25 -14.37 -34.78
N TYR A 342 11.48 -14.38 -34.26
CA TYR A 342 12.44 -13.29 -34.41
C TYR A 342 13.63 -13.73 -35.26
N ALA A 343 14.14 -12.83 -36.09
CA ALA A 343 15.36 -13.07 -36.84
C ALA A 343 16.57 -12.85 -35.92
N VAL A 344 17.50 -13.80 -35.87
CA VAL A 344 18.77 -13.68 -35.14
C VAL A 344 19.91 -14.02 -36.09
N ARG A 345 20.95 -13.20 -36.08
CA ARG A 345 22.17 -13.48 -36.84
C ARG A 345 23.12 -14.35 -36.02
N VAL A 346 23.39 -15.53 -36.46
CA VAL A 346 24.35 -16.49 -35.86
C VAL A 346 25.69 -16.35 -36.53
N LEU A 347 26.76 -16.18 -35.78
CA LEU A 347 28.13 -16.12 -36.26
C LEU A 347 28.67 -17.55 -36.37
N ARG A 348 29.06 -17.96 -37.56
CA ARG A 348 29.72 -19.25 -37.84
C ARG A 348 31.22 -19.19 -37.53
N ALA A 349 31.86 -20.36 -37.44
CA ALA A 349 33.29 -20.47 -37.17
C ALA A 349 34.16 -19.90 -38.32
N ASP A 350 33.62 -19.80 -39.51
CA ASP A 350 34.25 -19.19 -40.69
C ASP A 350 34.14 -17.67 -40.75
N GLY A 351 33.53 -17.05 -39.76
CA GLY A 351 33.29 -15.59 -39.69
C GLY A 351 32.08 -15.12 -40.49
N SER A 352 31.36 -15.99 -41.17
CA SER A 352 30.12 -15.66 -41.87
C SER A 352 28.92 -15.59 -40.89
N THR A 353 27.89 -14.84 -41.28
CA THR A 353 26.66 -14.75 -40.51
C THR A 353 25.51 -15.48 -41.20
N GLU A 354 24.76 -16.26 -40.42
CA GLU A 354 23.54 -16.91 -40.87
C GLU A 354 22.34 -16.31 -40.12
N THR A 355 21.33 -15.84 -40.85
CA THR A 355 20.07 -15.40 -40.24
C THR A 355 19.19 -16.62 -40.00
N ARG A 356 18.85 -16.83 -38.73
CA ARG A 356 18.02 -17.94 -38.27
C ARG A 356 16.79 -17.43 -37.53
N ASN A 357 15.65 -18.10 -37.69
CA ASN A 357 14.44 -17.79 -37.00
C ASN A 357 14.41 -18.45 -35.64
N VAL A 358 14.16 -17.66 -34.58
CA VAL A 358 14.11 -18.16 -33.20
C VAL A 358 12.73 -17.89 -32.61
N ARG A 359 12.23 -18.84 -31.82
CA ARG A 359 11.06 -18.65 -30.98
C ARG A 359 11.54 -18.30 -29.59
N ILE A 360 11.06 -17.18 -29.08
CA ILE A 360 11.43 -16.68 -27.77
C ILE A 360 10.35 -16.99 -26.72
N GLY A 361 10.76 -17.09 -25.47
CA GLY A 361 9.91 -17.18 -24.28
C GLY A 361 9.98 -15.90 -23.47
N ILE A 362 10.49 -16.00 -22.25
CA ILE A 362 10.63 -14.87 -21.33
C ILE A 362 11.64 -13.85 -21.86
N ASN A 363 11.27 -12.59 -21.80
CA ASN A 363 12.13 -11.45 -22.14
C ASN A 363 12.14 -10.45 -20.96
N ASN A 364 13.33 -10.17 -20.43
CA ASN A 364 13.52 -9.17 -19.35
C ASN A 364 14.26 -7.91 -19.83
N ASN A 365 14.28 -7.65 -21.15
CA ASN A 365 14.94 -6.52 -21.82
C ASN A 365 16.48 -6.53 -21.78
N VAL A 366 17.10 -7.40 -21.00
CA VAL A 366 18.56 -7.63 -20.97
C VAL A 366 18.89 -8.92 -21.67
N ARG A 367 18.20 -9.99 -21.35
CA ARG A 367 18.32 -11.32 -21.95
C ARG A 367 16.95 -11.84 -22.35
N VAL A 368 16.96 -12.72 -23.33
CA VAL A 368 15.75 -13.34 -23.89
C VAL A 368 15.93 -14.85 -23.90
N GLU A 369 14.92 -15.55 -23.40
CA GLU A 369 14.82 -17.00 -23.46
C GLU A 369 14.60 -17.46 -24.90
N VAL A 370 15.35 -18.44 -25.33
CA VAL A 370 15.22 -19.10 -26.65
C VAL A 370 14.62 -20.48 -26.46
N LEU A 371 13.36 -20.63 -26.91
CA LEU A 371 12.64 -21.91 -26.84
C LEU A 371 13.03 -22.86 -27.98
N ALA A 372 13.36 -22.30 -29.15
CA ALA A 372 13.77 -23.08 -30.33
C ALA A 372 14.56 -22.20 -31.29
N GLY A 373 15.46 -22.81 -32.06
CA GLY A 373 16.19 -22.19 -33.18
C GLY A 373 17.68 -21.99 -32.93
N LEU A 374 18.18 -22.11 -31.70
CA LEU A 374 19.61 -22.01 -31.35
C LEU A 374 20.06 -23.19 -30.50
N LYS A 375 21.36 -23.42 -30.47
CA LYS A 375 22.02 -24.43 -29.64
C LYS A 375 22.93 -23.75 -28.62
N ASP A 376 23.17 -24.44 -27.52
CA ASP A 376 24.11 -24.00 -26.49
C ASP A 376 25.52 -23.87 -27.06
N GLY A 377 26.21 -22.76 -26.70
CA GLY A 377 27.57 -22.47 -27.20
C GLY A 377 27.65 -21.78 -28.56
N GLU A 378 26.55 -21.68 -29.33
CA GLU A 378 26.54 -20.87 -30.57
C GLU A 378 26.78 -19.37 -30.22
N ARG A 379 27.28 -18.61 -31.19
CA ARG A 379 27.51 -17.17 -31.02
C ARG A 379 26.48 -16.37 -31.81
N VAL A 380 25.86 -15.40 -31.20
CA VAL A 380 24.89 -14.49 -31.85
C VAL A 380 25.49 -13.10 -31.97
N VAL A 381 25.21 -12.45 -33.10
CA VAL A 381 25.68 -11.09 -33.39
C VAL A 381 24.80 -10.08 -32.65
N ILE A 382 25.44 -9.20 -31.88
CA ILE A 382 24.78 -8.11 -31.16
C ILE A 382 24.98 -6.73 -31.82
N GLY A 383 26.01 -6.61 -32.67
CA GLY A 383 26.31 -5.37 -33.39
C GLY A 383 27.40 -5.57 -34.42
N GLU A 384 27.63 -4.56 -35.24
CA GLU A 384 28.76 -4.47 -36.15
C GLU A 384 29.78 -3.50 -35.53
N ALA A 385 31.04 -3.93 -35.41
CA ALA A 385 32.10 -3.03 -34.97
C ALA A 385 32.33 -2.00 -36.09
N SER A 386 32.10 -0.74 -35.81
CA SER A 386 32.42 0.35 -36.73
C SER A 386 33.93 0.48 -36.80
N ALA A 387 34.48 0.65 -38.03
CA ALA A 387 35.92 0.77 -38.23
C ALA A 387 36.58 2.01 -37.58
N ASP A 388 35.77 2.88 -36.99
CA ASP A 388 36.19 4.14 -36.35
C ASP A 388 36.49 4.05 -34.85
N ASP A 389 36.31 2.86 -34.21
CA ASP A 389 36.50 2.71 -32.75
C ASP A 389 37.97 2.43 -32.33
N HIS A 390 38.90 2.53 -33.27
CA HIS A 390 40.36 2.50 -32.97
C HIS A 390 40.99 3.91 -33.02
N ALA A 391 40.41 4.87 -32.33
CA ALA A 391 41.19 6.03 -31.89
C ALA A 391 41.98 5.60 -30.64
N PRO A 392 43.33 5.54 -30.69
CA PRO A 392 44.11 5.33 -29.48
C PRO A 392 43.86 6.53 -28.57
N LEU A 393 43.47 6.25 -27.33
CA LEU A 393 43.59 7.22 -26.25
C LEU A 393 45.08 7.54 -26.07
N ALA A 394 45.53 8.52 -26.88
CA ALA A 394 46.82 9.14 -26.66
C ALA A 394 46.65 10.20 -25.57
N ASP A 395 47.34 9.92 -24.46
CA ASP A 395 47.93 10.86 -23.51
C ASP A 395 47.22 12.20 -23.31
N ALA A 396 46.49 12.28 -22.19
CA ALA A 396 46.33 13.54 -21.46
C ALA A 396 46.99 13.37 -20.08
N VAL A 397 48.18 13.96 -19.96
CA VAL A 397 48.89 14.24 -18.73
C VAL A 397 48.11 15.18 -17.82
#